data_8aff13ba291baf7a18d8ba11d6a42c22
#
_entry.id   8aff13ba291baf7a18d8ba11d6a42c22
#
_cell.length_a   1.000
_cell.length_b   1.000
_cell.length_c   1.000
_cell.angle_alpha   90.00
_cell.angle_beta   90.00
_cell.angle_gamma   90.00
#
_symmetry.space_group_name_H-M   'P 1'
#
loop_
_entity.id
_entity.type
_entity.pdbx_description
1 polymer ?
#
loop_
_entity_poly.entity_id
_entity_poly.type
_entity_poly.pdbx_seq_one_letter_code
_entity_poly.pdbx_strand_id
1 'polypeptide(L)'
;MVYIPTLKELFHSEKGEGAFLNGKRIAVSRIERLDKSLLCTGFPYDVHQHVDFYLCYFRQFISRCFAIRRPGSAAIDLSYLAAGRFDGFWEFKLHAWDVEAATLMITEAGGKVTDLQGRPHSIYSEEILASNGLVHEEMLQAIQEVDAEGKGQINK
;
A
#
# COMPACT_ATOMS: atom_id res chain seq x y z
N MET A 1 -13.48 2.46 -8.99
CA MET A 1 -13.49 1.28 -9.86
C MET A 1 -12.14 1.14 -10.55
N VAL A 2 -11.58 -0.08 -10.59
CA VAL A 2 -10.35 -0.45 -11.31
C VAL A 2 -10.63 -1.68 -12.16
N TYR A 3 -10.30 -1.63 -13.44
CA TYR A 3 -10.47 -2.77 -14.35
C TYR A 3 -9.13 -3.22 -14.93
N ILE A 4 -8.84 -4.52 -14.83
CA ILE A 4 -7.64 -5.16 -15.36
C ILE A 4 -8.03 -6.01 -16.57
N PRO A 5 -7.91 -5.49 -17.81
CA PRO A 5 -8.45 -6.16 -19.01
C PRO A 5 -7.87 -7.53 -19.27
N THR A 6 -6.56 -7.70 -19.06
CA THR A 6 -5.84 -8.96 -19.32
C THR A 6 -6.31 -10.11 -18.42
N LEU A 7 -6.75 -9.81 -17.19
CA LEU A 7 -7.24 -10.78 -16.23
C LEU A 7 -8.76 -10.80 -16.15
N LYS A 8 -9.44 -9.87 -16.83
CA LYS A 8 -10.90 -9.67 -16.76
C LYS A 8 -11.38 -9.48 -15.32
N GLU A 9 -10.59 -8.74 -14.52
CA GLU A 9 -10.89 -8.44 -13.13
C GLU A 9 -11.42 -7.00 -13.02
N LEU A 10 -12.65 -6.86 -12.56
CA LEU A 10 -13.29 -5.59 -12.25
C LEU A 10 -13.43 -5.44 -10.75
N PHE A 11 -12.64 -4.55 -10.17
CA PHE A 11 -12.73 -4.14 -8.78
C PHE A 11 -13.60 -2.88 -8.68
N HIS A 12 -14.55 -2.88 -7.75
CA HIS A 12 -15.35 -1.69 -7.47
C HIS A 12 -15.78 -1.63 -6.01
N SER A 13 -16.06 -0.44 -5.54
CA SER A 13 -16.65 -0.18 -4.23
C SER A 13 -17.58 1.03 -4.30
N GLU A 14 -18.54 1.06 -3.40
CA GLU A 14 -19.38 2.20 -3.10
C GLU A 14 -19.36 2.39 -1.59
N LYS A 15 -19.36 3.66 -1.13
CA LYS A 15 -19.23 3.98 0.29
C LYS A 15 -20.38 3.39 1.10
N GLY A 16 -20.04 2.55 2.08
CA GLY A 16 -20.98 1.85 2.96
C GLY A 16 -21.52 0.54 2.39
N GLU A 17 -21.21 0.19 1.12
CA GLU A 17 -21.73 -1.02 0.47
C GLU A 17 -20.70 -2.15 0.42
N GLY A 18 -19.42 -1.84 0.69
CA GLY A 18 -18.32 -2.78 0.63
C GLY A 18 -17.54 -2.75 -0.69
N ALA A 19 -16.59 -3.65 -0.82
CA ALA A 19 -15.74 -3.81 -1.99
C ALA A 19 -16.02 -5.14 -2.70
N PHE A 20 -15.88 -5.15 -4.03
CA PHE A 20 -16.25 -6.29 -4.86
C PHE A 20 -15.22 -6.53 -5.97
N LEU A 21 -15.01 -7.81 -6.31
CA LEU A 21 -14.29 -8.29 -7.49
C LEU A 21 -15.24 -9.11 -8.35
N ASN A 22 -15.50 -8.65 -9.58
CA ASN A 22 -16.42 -9.31 -10.51
C ASN A 22 -17.80 -9.61 -9.87
N GLY A 23 -18.31 -8.65 -9.07
CA GLY A 23 -19.59 -8.74 -8.38
C GLY A 23 -19.58 -9.62 -7.11
N LYS A 24 -18.45 -10.22 -6.73
CA LYS A 24 -18.31 -10.97 -5.47
C LYS A 24 -17.66 -10.08 -4.43
N ARG A 25 -18.24 -10.04 -3.22
CA ARG A 25 -17.70 -9.27 -2.09
C ARG A 25 -16.29 -9.76 -1.74
N ILE A 26 -15.38 -8.83 -1.52
CA ILE A 26 -14.01 -9.09 -1.11
C ILE A 26 -13.75 -8.49 0.26
N ALA A 27 -12.70 -8.97 0.90
CA ALA A 27 -12.16 -8.43 2.16
C ALA A 27 -10.64 -8.53 2.14
N VAL A 28 -10.00 -7.69 2.93
CA VAL A 28 -8.56 -7.78 3.19
C VAL A 28 -8.17 -9.10 3.86
N SER A 29 -6.90 -9.42 3.83
CA SER A 29 -6.37 -10.64 4.47
C SER A 29 -6.51 -10.62 6.00
N ARG A 30 -6.29 -11.78 6.62
CA ARG A 30 -6.31 -11.95 8.09
C ARG A 30 -4.92 -12.25 8.67
N ILE A 31 -3.86 -11.90 7.97
CA ILE A 31 -2.49 -12.03 8.48
C ILE A 31 -2.27 -10.98 9.56
N GLU A 32 -1.86 -11.43 10.75
CA GLU A 32 -1.76 -10.60 11.95
C GLU A 32 -0.33 -10.14 12.26
N ARG A 33 0.67 -10.67 11.55
CA ARG A 33 2.08 -10.43 11.84
C ARG A 33 2.84 -10.03 10.58
N LEU A 34 3.69 -9.03 10.71
CA LEU A 34 4.49 -8.52 9.60
C LEU A 34 5.45 -9.58 9.02
N ASP A 35 6.04 -10.43 9.86
CA ASP A 35 6.96 -11.51 9.43
C ASP A 35 6.27 -12.63 8.60
N LYS A 36 4.94 -12.65 8.56
CA LYS A 36 4.13 -13.53 7.73
C LYS A 36 3.49 -12.84 6.54
N SER A 37 3.68 -11.53 6.42
CA SER A 37 2.99 -10.70 5.44
C SER A 37 3.66 -10.71 4.08
N LEU A 38 2.85 -10.77 3.04
CA LEU A 38 3.24 -10.48 1.66
C LEU A 38 2.94 -9.01 1.37
N LEU A 39 3.99 -8.21 1.28
CA LEU A 39 3.87 -6.78 1.00
C LEU A 39 4.03 -6.50 -0.49
N CYS A 40 3.54 -5.35 -0.94
CA CYS A 40 3.86 -4.79 -2.24
C CYS A 40 4.26 -3.32 -2.14
N THR A 41 4.96 -2.84 -3.16
CA THR A 41 5.44 -1.45 -3.26
C THR A 41 5.70 -1.08 -4.70
N GLY A 42 5.83 0.21 -4.96
CA GLY A 42 6.35 0.77 -6.19
C GLY A 42 7.51 1.71 -5.93
N PHE A 43 8.09 2.21 -7.01
CA PHE A 43 9.10 3.25 -6.98
C PHE A 43 8.73 4.33 -7.99
N PRO A 44 8.90 5.62 -7.67
CA PRO A 44 8.65 6.70 -8.62
C PRO A 44 9.65 6.65 -9.79
N TYR A 45 9.30 7.29 -10.90
CA TYR A 45 10.12 7.28 -12.12
C TYR A 45 11.52 7.91 -11.93
N ASP A 46 11.68 8.78 -10.96
CA ASP A 46 12.95 9.42 -10.60
C ASP A 46 13.74 8.68 -9.51
N VAL A 47 13.41 7.42 -9.24
CA VAL A 47 14.07 6.59 -8.22
C VAL A 47 15.60 6.61 -8.31
N HIS A 48 16.14 6.69 -9.54
CA HIS A 48 17.58 6.73 -9.78
C HIS A 48 18.29 7.98 -9.21
N GLN A 49 17.54 9.06 -8.93
CA GLN A 49 18.07 10.28 -8.31
C GLN A 49 18.15 10.19 -6.78
N HIS A 50 17.36 9.30 -6.17
CA HIS A 50 17.19 9.18 -4.72
C HIS A 50 17.19 7.71 -4.27
N VAL A 51 18.08 6.89 -4.84
CA VAL A 51 18.12 5.44 -4.61
C VAL A 51 18.19 5.09 -3.13
N ASP A 52 19.12 5.69 -2.40
CA ASP A 52 19.35 5.38 -0.99
C ASP A 52 18.13 5.71 -0.13
N PHE A 53 17.41 6.80 -0.46
CA PHE A 53 16.16 7.17 0.21
C PHE A 53 15.11 6.07 0.09
N TYR A 54 14.83 5.57 -1.12
CA TYR A 54 13.80 4.54 -1.31
C TYR A 54 14.25 3.17 -0.80
N LEU A 55 15.54 2.86 -0.96
CA LEU A 55 16.09 1.57 -0.52
C LEU A 55 16.16 1.44 1.00
N CYS A 56 16.25 2.51 1.78
CA CYS A 56 16.21 2.38 3.24
C CYS A 56 14.86 1.83 3.72
N TYR A 57 13.73 2.29 3.17
CA TYR A 57 12.41 1.74 3.48
C TYR A 57 12.26 0.30 2.96
N PHE A 58 12.71 0.04 1.73
CA PHE A 58 12.67 -1.32 1.16
C PHE A 58 13.47 -2.30 2.02
N ARG A 59 14.67 -1.92 2.42
CA ARG A 59 15.54 -2.72 3.31
C ARG A 59 14.88 -2.99 4.66
N GLN A 60 14.22 -2.00 5.22
CA GLN A 60 13.52 -2.11 6.49
C GLN A 60 12.38 -3.14 6.42
N PHE A 61 11.61 -3.12 5.35
CA PHE A 61 10.52 -4.07 5.18
C PHE A 61 10.98 -5.47 4.77
N ILE A 62 11.96 -5.62 3.86
CA ILE A 62 12.39 -6.94 3.40
C ILE A 62 13.06 -7.76 4.53
N SER A 63 13.61 -7.10 5.55
CA SER A 63 14.17 -7.78 6.72
C SER A 63 13.11 -8.23 7.74
N ARG A 64 11.84 -7.81 7.60
CA ARG A 64 10.78 -8.02 8.58
C ARG A 64 9.56 -8.75 8.06
N CYS A 65 9.31 -8.72 6.74
CA CYS A 65 8.15 -9.38 6.13
C CYS A 65 8.53 -10.74 5.53
N PHE A 66 7.51 -11.52 5.17
CA PHE A 66 7.71 -12.79 4.48
C PHE A 66 8.27 -12.58 3.06
N ALA A 67 7.71 -11.65 2.30
CA ALA A 67 8.19 -11.31 0.96
C ALA A 67 7.62 -9.95 0.49
N ILE A 68 8.28 -9.39 -0.53
CA ILE A 68 7.82 -8.16 -1.20
C ILE A 68 7.60 -8.46 -2.68
N ARG A 69 6.57 -7.84 -3.26
CA ARG A 69 6.28 -7.84 -4.70
C ARG A 69 6.28 -6.41 -5.22
N ARG A 70 6.60 -6.27 -6.50
CA ARG A 70 6.55 -5.00 -7.22
C ARG A 70 5.84 -5.22 -8.56
N PRO A 71 4.50 -5.28 -8.59
CA PRO A 71 3.76 -5.49 -9.84
C PRO A 71 3.85 -4.31 -10.80
N GLY A 72 3.91 -3.07 -10.29
CA GLY A 72 4.21 -1.88 -11.09
C GLY A 72 3.00 -1.02 -11.46
N SER A 73 1.89 -1.17 -10.75
CA SER A 73 0.73 -0.29 -10.86
C SER A 73 0.06 -0.14 -9.49
N ALA A 74 0.17 1.04 -8.87
CA ALA A 74 -0.39 1.31 -7.56
C ALA A 74 -1.89 1.00 -7.49
N ALA A 75 -2.67 1.34 -8.53
CA ALA A 75 -4.10 1.03 -8.58
C ALA A 75 -4.39 -0.47 -8.55
N ILE A 76 -3.56 -1.29 -9.20
CA ILE A 76 -3.68 -2.77 -9.17
C ILE A 76 -3.23 -3.29 -7.81
N ASP A 77 -2.09 -2.83 -7.30
CA ASP A 77 -1.48 -3.28 -6.06
C ASP A 77 -2.42 -3.05 -4.87
N LEU A 78 -3.00 -1.86 -4.77
CA LEU A 78 -4.00 -1.50 -3.76
C LEU A 78 -5.32 -2.27 -3.94
N SER A 79 -5.76 -2.52 -5.18
CA SER A 79 -6.94 -3.37 -5.43
C SER A 79 -6.71 -4.82 -5.00
N TYR A 80 -5.50 -5.34 -5.19
CA TYR A 80 -5.11 -6.67 -4.72
C TYR A 80 -5.00 -6.74 -3.20
N LEU A 81 -4.57 -5.67 -2.54
CA LEU A 81 -4.60 -5.56 -1.09
C LEU A 81 -6.05 -5.61 -0.58
N ALA A 82 -6.98 -4.85 -1.17
CA ALA A 82 -8.40 -4.90 -0.84
C ALA A 82 -9.02 -6.31 -0.99
N ALA A 83 -8.49 -7.11 -1.93
CA ALA A 83 -8.90 -8.50 -2.14
C ALA A 83 -8.15 -9.53 -1.30
N GLY A 84 -7.29 -9.10 -0.37
CA GLY A 84 -6.51 -9.98 0.52
C GLY A 84 -5.38 -10.74 -0.18
N ARG A 85 -4.95 -10.31 -1.37
CA ARG A 85 -3.82 -10.90 -2.10
C ARG A 85 -2.48 -10.36 -1.63
N PHE A 86 -2.47 -9.15 -1.05
CA PHE A 86 -1.37 -8.54 -0.32
C PHE A 86 -1.85 -8.13 1.07
N ASP A 87 -0.92 -8.01 2.01
CA ASP A 87 -1.20 -7.67 3.39
C ASP A 87 -0.87 -6.21 3.72
N GLY A 88 0.02 -5.61 2.95
CA GLY A 88 0.42 -4.22 3.08
C GLY A 88 1.05 -3.66 1.82
N PHE A 89 1.04 -2.33 1.73
CA PHE A 89 1.54 -1.54 0.61
C PHE A 89 2.10 -0.21 1.12
N TRP A 90 3.22 0.24 0.56
CA TRP A 90 3.72 1.61 0.73
C TRP A 90 4.30 2.10 -0.59
N GLU A 91 4.14 3.38 -0.88
CA GLU A 91 4.73 4.01 -2.05
C GLU A 91 4.80 5.53 -1.87
N PHE A 92 5.65 6.17 -2.66
CA PHE A 92 5.92 7.61 -2.68
C PHE A 92 5.56 8.22 -4.02
N LYS A 93 5.28 9.52 -4.03
CA LYS A 93 5.05 10.34 -5.24
C LYS A 93 3.93 9.82 -6.15
N LEU A 94 2.88 9.29 -5.54
CA LEU A 94 1.67 8.90 -6.24
C LEU A 94 0.76 10.11 -6.48
N HIS A 95 -0.03 10.03 -7.53
CA HIS A 95 -1.04 11.02 -7.84
C HIS A 95 -2.44 10.54 -7.42
N ALA A 96 -3.39 11.48 -7.28
CA ALA A 96 -4.76 11.17 -6.89
C ALA A 96 -5.41 10.06 -7.74
N TRP A 97 -5.18 10.07 -9.05
CA TRP A 97 -5.72 9.08 -9.97
C TRP A 97 -5.14 7.65 -9.80
N ASP A 98 -3.97 7.53 -9.15
CA ASP A 98 -3.35 6.23 -8.85
C ASP A 98 -3.98 5.57 -7.62
N VAL A 99 -4.51 6.37 -6.67
CA VAL A 99 -4.88 5.89 -5.34
C VAL A 99 -6.36 6.03 -4.99
N GLU A 100 -7.08 7.02 -5.54
CA GLU A 100 -8.43 7.40 -5.09
C GLU A 100 -9.43 6.24 -5.10
N ALA A 101 -9.50 5.52 -6.22
CA ALA A 101 -10.45 4.40 -6.34
C ALA A 101 -10.11 3.26 -5.37
N ALA A 102 -8.83 2.98 -5.17
CA ALA A 102 -8.38 1.84 -4.38
C ALA A 102 -8.36 2.12 -2.88
N THR A 103 -8.16 3.36 -2.43
CA THR A 103 -8.24 3.73 -1.01
C THR A 103 -9.64 3.50 -0.46
N LEU A 104 -10.69 3.86 -1.22
CA LEU A 104 -12.06 3.53 -0.84
C LEU A 104 -12.27 2.02 -0.78
N MET A 105 -11.79 1.27 -1.80
CA MET A 105 -11.92 -0.20 -1.81
C MET A 105 -11.28 -0.86 -0.61
N ILE A 106 -10.08 -0.43 -0.20
CA ILE A 106 -9.39 -0.95 0.98
C ILE A 106 -10.21 -0.70 2.25
N THR A 107 -10.72 0.52 2.42
CA THR A 107 -11.54 0.88 3.58
C THR A 107 -12.82 0.05 3.63
N GLU A 108 -13.52 -0.09 2.50
CA GLU A 108 -14.75 -0.89 2.39
C GLU A 108 -14.50 -2.40 2.52
N ALA A 109 -13.28 -2.85 2.25
CA ALA A 109 -12.84 -4.23 2.46
C ALA A 109 -12.36 -4.51 3.91
N GLY A 110 -12.35 -3.49 4.79
CA GLY A 110 -11.96 -3.61 6.20
C GLY A 110 -10.47 -3.35 6.47
N GLY A 111 -9.74 -2.79 5.51
CA GLY A 111 -8.35 -2.39 5.66
C GLY A 111 -8.16 -0.98 6.21
N LYS A 112 -6.91 -0.56 6.34
CA LYS A 112 -6.50 0.76 6.85
C LYS A 112 -5.59 1.47 5.86
N VAL A 113 -5.80 2.78 5.68
CA VAL A 113 -4.99 3.65 4.81
C VAL A 113 -4.61 4.91 5.58
N THR A 114 -3.32 5.24 5.59
CA THR A 114 -2.77 6.45 6.22
C THR A 114 -1.66 7.05 5.34
N ASP A 115 -1.14 8.21 5.74
CA ASP A 115 0.21 8.61 5.33
C ASP A 115 1.28 7.81 6.12
N LEU A 116 2.56 8.06 5.85
CA LEU A 116 3.65 7.35 6.53
C LEU A 116 3.84 7.79 8.00
N GLN A 117 3.16 8.84 8.46
CA GLN A 117 3.14 9.27 9.85
C GLN A 117 1.91 8.75 10.62
N GLY A 118 1.08 7.92 9.99
CA GLY A 118 -0.13 7.36 10.60
C GLY A 118 -1.34 8.31 10.63
N ARG A 119 -1.26 9.48 9.98
CA ARG A 119 -2.38 10.42 9.87
C ARG A 119 -3.36 9.96 8.78
N PRO A 120 -4.62 10.39 8.82
CA PRO A 120 -5.57 10.07 7.75
C PRO A 120 -5.01 10.43 6.37
N HIS A 121 -5.02 9.48 5.45
CA HIS A 121 -4.53 9.71 4.10
C HIS A 121 -5.42 10.69 3.35
N SER A 122 -4.77 11.60 2.62
CA SER A 122 -5.39 12.46 1.62
C SER A 122 -4.96 11.99 0.23
N ILE A 123 -5.87 11.96 -0.73
CA ILE A 123 -5.55 11.64 -2.13
C ILE A 123 -4.54 12.62 -2.77
N TYR A 124 -4.29 13.75 -2.12
CA TYR A 124 -3.27 14.73 -2.51
C TYR A 124 -1.94 14.54 -1.76
N SER A 125 -1.84 13.54 -0.86
CA SER A 125 -0.58 13.20 -0.20
C SER A 125 0.35 12.52 -1.21
N GLU A 126 1.63 12.88 -1.15
CA GLU A 126 2.65 12.25 -2.00
C GLU A 126 3.08 10.86 -1.53
N GLU A 127 2.58 10.41 -0.39
CA GLU A 127 2.95 9.15 0.25
C GLU A 127 1.73 8.43 0.80
N ILE A 128 1.77 7.12 0.76
CA ILE A 128 0.68 6.27 1.22
C ILE A 128 1.22 5.03 1.94
N LEU A 129 0.56 4.67 3.02
CA LEU A 129 0.66 3.39 3.69
C LEU A 129 -0.73 2.75 3.75
N ALA A 130 -0.85 1.55 3.21
CA ALA A 130 -2.09 0.79 3.25
C ALA A 130 -1.84 -0.63 3.75
N SER A 131 -2.81 -1.22 4.45
CA SER A 131 -2.69 -2.58 4.95
C SER A 131 -4.04 -3.23 5.18
N ASN A 132 -4.02 -4.51 5.57
CA ASN A 132 -5.19 -5.24 6.06
C ASN A 132 -5.70 -4.74 7.44
N GLY A 133 -5.09 -3.70 8.00
CA GLY A 133 -5.41 -3.14 9.32
C GLY A 133 -4.68 -3.83 10.48
N LEU A 134 -4.39 -5.12 10.37
CA LEU A 134 -3.79 -5.92 11.45
C LEU A 134 -2.29 -5.69 11.58
N VAL A 135 -1.59 -5.53 10.45
CA VAL A 135 -0.14 -5.29 10.41
C VAL A 135 0.22 -3.81 10.29
N HIS A 136 -0.76 -2.92 10.31
CA HIS A 136 -0.56 -1.49 10.01
C HIS A 136 0.39 -0.81 11.00
N GLU A 137 0.23 -1.07 12.29
CA GLU A 137 1.06 -0.46 13.34
C GLU A 137 2.51 -0.97 13.28
N GLU A 138 2.73 -2.26 12.98
CA GLU A 138 4.08 -2.80 12.77
C GLU A 138 4.76 -2.15 11.54
N MET A 139 3.98 -1.88 10.48
CA MET A 139 4.48 -1.17 9.29
C MET A 139 4.83 0.28 9.60
N LEU A 140 3.98 1.00 10.35
CA LEU A 140 4.28 2.37 10.80
C LEU A 140 5.54 2.44 11.65
N GLN A 141 5.70 1.53 12.60
CA GLN A 141 6.89 1.46 13.43
C GLN A 141 8.15 1.24 12.57
N ALA A 142 8.08 0.35 11.57
CA ALA A 142 9.20 0.10 10.67
C ALA A 142 9.60 1.37 9.87
N ILE A 143 8.64 2.19 9.46
CA ILE A 143 8.86 3.47 8.78
C ILE A 143 9.49 4.50 9.74
N GLN A 144 8.92 4.65 10.94
CA GLN A 144 9.42 5.60 11.95
C GLN A 144 10.87 5.35 12.35
N GLU A 145 11.31 4.09 12.37
CA GLU A 145 12.71 3.75 12.64
C GLU A 145 13.65 4.24 11.52
N VAL A 146 13.23 4.18 10.24
CA VAL A 146 13.99 4.76 9.13
C VAL A 146 14.12 6.28 9.28
N ASP A 147 13.02 6.95 9.64
CA ASP A 147 13.00 8.41 9.81
C ASP A 147 13.87 8.85 10.99
N ALA A 148 13.81 8.12 12.12
CA ALA A 148 14.61 8.40 13.32
C ALA A 148 16.12 8.23 13.08
N GLU A 149 16.52 7.33 12.17
CA GLU A 149 17.92 7.16 11.77
C GLU A 149 18.41 8.25 10.79
N GLY A 150 17.55 9.20 10.41
CA GLY A 150 17.84 10.26 9.43
C GLY A 150 18.03 9.77 8.00
N LYS A 151 17.75 8.50 7.72
CA LYS A 151 17.89 7.87 6.40
C LYS A 151 16.71 8.17 5.46
N GLY A 152 15.57 8.57 6.04
CA GLY A 152 14.36 8.99 5.31
C GLY A 152 14.39 10.46 4.85
N GLN A 153 15.55 11.11 4.78
CA GLN A 153 15.67 12.49 4.30
C GLN A 153 16.23 12.52 2.89
N ILE A 154 15.50 13.16 1.99
CA ILE A 154 16.04 13.50 0.66
C ILE A 154 17.00 14.67 0.88
N ASN A 155 18.30 14.44 0.73
CA ASN A 155 19.27 15.53 0.67
C ASN A 155 18.91 16.40 -0.54
N LYS A 156 18.47 17.63 -0.27
CA LYS A 156 18.14 18.64 -1.27
C LYS A 156 19.40 19.16 -1.97
#